data_1a288c5d61d8b2ae0917d62bc686a0a0
#
_entry.id   1a288c5d61d8b2ae0917d62bc686a0a0
#
_cell.length_a   1.000
_cell.length_b   1.000
_cell.length_c   1.000
_cell.angle_alpha   90.00
_cell.angle_beta   90.00
_cell.angle_gamma   90.00
#
_symmetry.space_group_name_H-M   'P 1'
#
loop_
_entity.id
_entity.type
_entity.pdbx_description
1 polymer ?
#
loop_
_entity_poly.entity_id
_entity_poly.type
_entity_poly.pdbx_seq_one_letter_code
_entity_poly.pdbx_strand_id
1 'polypeptide(L)'
;MPAIPPRSGPVMLIVMDGWGLRDQREHNAIKLARTPVYDRIINQYPSTTLITCGTDVGLPKGTMGNSEVGHLNLGAGRVVWQDLMEVAQAIVDGSFDTNPALLAAINHAKQKNKRLHLFGLISSARVHSLDEAYFALVRLCAKKDLRKDQVVFHISTDGRDTPPKSAQGFVDELQRKLDLYDTGIIASVTGRYFGMDRDKRWERVEKAWKAMVDGEGEFTASSAAEAIENAYVRGETDEFIKATVITGADGKPLATINDDDAVICFNHRSDRPRELCQALLDKNFTGFARKHLPKVTVTTMADYRAEFGVPIAFSSRQLEGTLGEVASKAGLKQVRMAETEKYPHVTFFFSGGQEKPYDGEERIMAPSPKVATYDLQPEMSAPELTRKAVEAIRSKKFDLIILNFANGDMVGHTGVESAAIAAVEAVDRGVGEILAALREVDGEVLVTADHGNAEEMWDAQNHCPHTAHTTNPVPVILVSERFKNATLRPGRLADVAPTLTFLLGIEKSIQMTGRNLVDLK
;
A
#
# COMPACT_ATOMS: atom_id res chain seq x y z
N MET A 1 -23.69 -9.07 31.77
CA MET A 1 -22.25 -8.71 31.73
C MET A 1 -21.95 -7.92 32.98
N PRO A 2 -20.83 -8.15 33.66
CA PRO A 2 -20.43 -7.29 34.78
C PRO A 2 -20.29 -5.86 34.26
N ALA A 3 -20.72 -4.89 35.05
CA ALA A 3 -20.61 -3.47 34.68
C ALA A 3 -19.12 -3.11 34.53
N ILE A 4 -18.74 -2.61 33.35
CA ILE A 4 -17.37 -2.14 33.11
C ILE A 4 -17.20 -0.85 33.94
N PRO A 5 -16.17 -0.77 34.83
CA PRO A 5 -15.93 0.45 35.57
C PRO A 5 -15.68 1.64 34.64
N PRO A 6 -16.15 2.84 34.96
CA PRO A 6 -15.89 4.01 34.13
C PRO A 6 -14.39 4.30 34.06
N ARG A 7 -13.95 4.84 32.92
CA ARG A 7 -12.59 5.32 32.71
C ARG A 7 -12.32 6.58 33.55
N SER A 8 -11.15 6.68 34.18
CA SER A 8 -10.75 7.84 34.98
C SER A 8 -9.61 8.65 34.35
N GLY A 9 -8.72 7.99 33.58
CA GLY A 9 -7.55 8.60 32.95
C GLY A 9 -7.54 8.47 31.42
N PRO A 10 -6.47 8.91 30.75
CA PRO A 10 -6.31 8.78 29.30
C PRO A 10 -6.13 7.32 28.87
N VAL A 11 -6.49 7.02 27.63
CA VAL A 11 -6.12 5.78 26.94
C VAL A 11 -4.98 6.07 25.98
N MET A 12 -3.94 5.26 26.05
CA MET A 12 -2.75 5.43 25.22
C MET A 12 -2.52 4.20 24.33
N LEU A 13 -2.04 4.43 23.12
CA LEU A 13 -1.41 3.42 22.27
C LEU A 13 0.07 3.73 22.17
N ILE A 14 0.91 2.77 22.51
CA ILE A 14 2.35 2.79 22.22
C ILE A 14 2.63 1.79 21.13
N VAL A 15 3.20 2.25 20.02
CA VAL A 15 3.72 1.42 18.95
C VAL A 15 5.24 1.38 19.07
N MET A 16 5.78 0.21 19.39
CA MET A 16 7.22 -0.07 19.40
C MET A 16 7.61 -0.56 18.00
N ASP A 17 7.87 0.38 17.09
CA ASP A 17 8.10 0.10 15.67
C ASP A 17 9.21 -0.93 15.46
N GLY A 18 8.94 -1.97 14.65
CA GLY A 18 9.91 -3.02 14.38
C GLY A 18 10.12 -4.04 15.51
N TRP A 19 9.20 -4.14 16.49
CA TRP A 19 9.31 -5.06 17.64
C TRP A 19 8.53 -6.36 17.41
N GLY A 20 9.14 -7.33 16.72
CA GLY A 20 8.55 -8.64 16.46
C GLY A 20 8.78 -9.67 17.57
N LEU A 21 8.11 -10.81 17.47
CA LEU A 21 8.24 -11.94 18.35
C LEU A 21 8.90 -13.13 17.63
N ARG A 22 10.04 -13.59 18.12
CA ARG A 22 10.76 -14.77 17.64
C ARG A 22 11.32 -15.57 18.82
N ASP A 23 11.23 -16.90 18.76
CA ASP A 23 11.66 -17.74 19.87
C ASP A 23 13.18 -17.86 20.01
N GLN A 24 13.92 -17.84 18.89
CA GLN A 24 15.37 -17.89 18.89
C GLN A 24 15.96 -16.66 19.56
N ARG A 25 16.99 -16.89 20.40
CA ARG A 25 17.75 -15.83 21.07
C ARG A 25 18.89 -15.29 20.21
N GLU A 26 19.50 -16.18 19.42
CA GLU A 26 20.60 -15.83 18.52
C GLU A 26 20.14 -14.79 17.49
N HIS A 27 20.91 -13.73 17.35
CA HIS A 27 20.60 -12.60 16.46
C HIS A 27 19.21 -12.00 16.67
N ASN A 28 18.71 -12.02 17.90
CA ASN A 28 17.46 -11.39 18.30
C ASN A 28 17.77 -10.24 19.26
N ALA A 29 17.82 -9.01 18.73
CA ALA A 29 18.17 -7.85 19.52
C ALA A 29 17.22 -7.63 20.72
N ILE A 30 15.94 -7.99 20.59
CA ILE A 30 14.94 -7.87 21.66
C ILE A 30 15.26 -8.84 22.81
N LYS A 31 15.58 -10.11 22.50
CA LYS A 31 15.92 -11.11 23.52
C LYS A 31 17.33 -10.98 24.09
N LEU A 32 18.22 -10.27 23.40
CA LEU A 32 19.57 -9.98 23.85
C LEU A 32 19.64 -8.72 24.71
N ALA A 33 18.73 -7.78 24.50
CA ALA A 33 18.62 -6.54 25.24
C ALA A 33 18.15 -6.75 26.70
N ARG A 34 18.43 -5.78 27.55
CA ARG A 34 17.90 -5.71 28.92
C ARG A 34 16.59 -4.94 28.89
N THR A 35 15.48 -5.65 28.98
CA THR A 35 14.11 -5.13 28.85
C THR A 35 13.26 -5.37 30.11
N PRO A 36 13.69 -4.88 31.30
CA PRO A 36 13.00 -5.21 32.56
C PRO A 36 11.55 -4.69 32.62
N VAL A 37 11.23 -3.64 31.86
CA VAL A 37 9.86 -3.10 31.82
C VAL A 37 8.98 -3.98 30.96
N TYR A 38 9.42 -4.29 29.76
CA TYR A 38 8.72 -5.18 28.83
C TYR A 38 8.51 -6.57 29.45
N ASP A 39 9.57 -7.16 30.03
CA ASP A 39 9.51 -8.46 30.69
C ASP A 39 8.51 -8.48 31.85
N ARG A 40 8.42 -7.39 32.60
CA ARG A 40 7.43 -7.26 33.67
C ARG A 40 6.01 -7.17 33.14
N ILE A 41 5.75 -6.28 32.15
CA ILE A 41 4.37 -6.03 31.71
C ILE A 41 3.79 -7.21 30.95
N ILE A 42 4.58 -7.92 30.13
CA ILE A 42 4.10 -9.09 29.38
C ILE A 42 3.73 -10.27 30.30
N ASN A 43 4.36 -10.34 31.47
CA ASN A 43 4.09 -11.40 32.46
C ASN A 43 3.00 -11.03 33.49
N GLN A 44 2.74 -9.73 33.72
CA GLN A 44 1.82 -9.27 34.76
C GLN A 44 0.47 -8.81 34.26
N TYR A 45 0.35 -8.49 32.97
CA TYR A 45 -0.86 -7.96 32.36
C TYR A 45 -1.36 -8.82 31.21
N PRO A 46 -2.65 -8.72 30.86
CA PRO A 46 -3.18 -9.43 29.69
C PRO A 46 -2.38 -9.15 28.43
N SER A 47 -1.92 -10.19 27.79
CA SER A 47 -1.10 -10.11 26.58
C SER A 47 -1.48 -11.18 25.56
N THR A 48 -1.25 -10.91 24.29
CA THR A 48 -1.42 -11.83 23.17
C THR A 48 -0.57 -11.38 21.98
N THR A 49 -0.84 -11.91 20.79
CA THR A 49 -0.10 -11.59 19.56
C THR A 49 -1.01 -11.03 18.48
N LEU A 50 -0.43 -10.18 17.60
CA LEU A 50 -1.09 -9.69 16.40
C LEU A 50 -0.32 -10.14 15.16
N ILE A 51 -1.08 -10.45 14.08
CA ILE A 51 -0.54 -10.69 12.74
C ILE A 51 -0.35 -9.33 12.06
N THR A 52 0.82 -9.13 11.45
CA THR A 52 1.24 -7.86 10.84
C THR A 52 1.64 -7.99 9.37
N CYS A 53 1.38 -9.12 8.71
CA CYS A 53 1.85 -9.44 7.38
C CYS A 53 0.76 -10.08 6.51
N GLY A 54 0.98 -10.15 5.22
CA GLY A 54 0.11 -10.83 4.28
C GLY A 54 -1.31 -10.25 4.24
N THR A 55 -2.27 -11.11 3.96
CA THR A 55 -3.69 -10.72 3.77
C THR A 55 -4.36 -10.13 5.01
N ASP A 56 -3.82 -10.37 6.20
CA ASP A 56 -4.34 -9.82 7.45
C ASP A 56 -4.08 -8.31 7.62
N VAL A 57 -3.22 -7.75 6.76
CA VAL A 57 -2.94 -6.31 6.70
C VAL A 57 -3.16 -5.71 5.31
N GLY A 58 -3.76 -6.49 4.39
CA GLY A 58 -4.08 -6.02 3.03
C GLY A 58 -2.94 -6.13 2.02
N LEU A 59 -1.95 -6.99 2.29
CA LEU A 59 -0.82 -7.31 1.42
C LEU A 59 -0.97 -8.72 0.82
N PRO A 60 -0.24 -9.07 -0.25
CA PRO A 60 -0.19 -10.43 -0.75
C PRO A 60 0.27 -11.42 0.32
N LYS A 61 -0.22 -12.68 0.24
CA LYS A 61 0.16 -13.74 1.18
C LYS A 61 1.69 -13.89 1.24
N GLY A 62 2.25 -13.92 2.45
CA GLY A 62 3.69 -14.08 2.69
C GLY A 62 4.50 -12.77 2.54
N THR A 63 3.87 -11.66 2.20
CA THR A 63 4.55 -10.35 2.15
C THR A 63 4.66 -9.78 3.57
N MET A 64 5.85 -9.36 3.95
CA MET A 64 6.11 -8.69 5.23
C MET A 64 5.35 -7.35 5.31
N GLY A 65 4.91 -6.98 6.53
CA GLY A 65 4.33 -5.67 6.79
C GLY A 65 5.36 -4.55 6.70
N ASN A 66 4.88 -3.32 6.81
CA ASN A 66 5.70 -2.12 6.90
C ASN A 66 4.95 -1.06 7.72
N SER A 67 5.64 0.02 8.10
CA SER A 67 5.06 1.04 8.98
C SER A 67 3.86 1.77 8.36
N GLU A 68 3.85 2.01 7.03
CA GLU A 68 2.72 2.65 6.34
C GLU A 68 1.45 1.79 6.45
N VAL A 69 1.56 0.53 6.02
CA VAL A 69 0.46 -0.43 6.08
C VAL A 69 0.06 -0.72 7.53
N GLY A 70 1.04 -0.87 8.42
CA GLY A 70 0.80 -1.13 9.84
C GLY A 70 -0.03 -0.04 10.49
N HIS A 71 0.42 1.22 10.40
CA HIS A 71 -0.28 2.36 11.01
C HIS A 71 -1.63 2.64 10.35
N LEU A 72 -1.75 2.40 9.04
CA LEU A 72 -3.03 2.50 8.33
C LEU A 72 -4.08 1.53 8.91
N ASN A 73 -3.69 0.26 9.12
CA ASN A 73 -4.59 -0.73 9.72
C ASN A 73 -4.89 -0.44 11.20
N LEU A 74 -3.88 -0.01 11.98
CA LEU A 74 -4.03 0.38 13.39
C LEU A 74 -5.07 1.50 13.54
N GLY A 75 -5.02 2.52 12.67
CA GLY A 75 -5.92 3.67 12.73
C GLY A 75 -7.30 3.42 12.12
N ALA A 76 -7.37 2.63 11.04
CA ALA A 76 -8.60 2.35 10.32
C ALA A 76 -9.54 1.35 11.03
N GLY A 77 -8.99 0.51 11.92
CA GLY A 77 -9.78 -0.55 12.58
C GLY A 77 -10.36 -1.59 11.62
N ARG A 78 -9.76 -1.73 10.44
CA ARG A 78 -10.10 -2.71 9.40
C ARG A 78 -8.89 -3.04 8.57
N VAL A 79 -8.91 -4.19 7.89
CA VAL A 79 -7.89 -4.49 6.88
C VAL A 79 -8.05 -3.50 5.72
N VAL A 80 -6.99 -2.75 5.44
CA VAL A 80 -6.94 -1.83 4.31
C VAL A 80 -6.13 -2.47 3.20
N TRP A 81 -6.83 -2.83 2.13
CA TRP A 81 -6.19 -3.44 0.98
C TRP A 81 -5.33 -2.41 0.25
N GLN A 82 -4.11 -2.80 -0.10
CA GLN A 82 -3.29 -2.01 -1.00
C GLN A 82 -3.86 -2.07 -2.42
N ASP A 83 -3.60 -1.07 -3.26
CA ASP A 83 -4.19 -0.93 -4.61
C ASP A 83 -4.21 -2.23 -5.40
N LEU A 84 -3.07 -2.96 -5.43
CA LEU A 84 -2.97 -4.27 -6.05
C LEU A 84 -3.99 -5.27 -5.49
N MET A 85 -4.11 -5.32 -4.18
CA MET A 85 -4.96 -6.28 -3.48
C MET A 85 -6.44 -5.89 -3.55
N GLU A 86 -6.74 -4.59 -3.63
CA GLU A 86 -8.11 -4.10 -3.86
C GLU A 86 -8.64 -4.60 -5.21
N VAL A 87 -7.83 -4.47 -6.27
CA VAL A 87 -8.15 -5.01 -7.60
C VAL A 87 -8.29 -6.53 -7.57
N ALA A 88 -7.34 -7.24 -6.94
CA ALA A 88 -7.38 -8.70 -6.86
C ALA A 88 -8.60 -9.20 -6.08
N GLN A 89 -8.94 -8.56 -4.96
CA GLN A 89 -10.10 -8.91 -4.15
C GLN A 89 -11.40 -8.65 -4.90
N ALA A 90 -11.50 -7.53 -5.62
CA ALA A 90 -12.67 -7.22 -6.45
C ALA A 90 -12.92 -8.26 -7.56
N ILE A 91 -11.84 -8.86 -8.09
CA ILE A 91 -11.96 -9.96 -9.05
C ILE A 91 -12.51 -11.23 -8.37
N VAL A 92 -12.03 -11.53 -7.16
CA VAL A 92 -12.44 -12.73 -6.40
C VAL A 92 -13.89 -12.64 -5.95
N ASP A 93 -14.34 -11.50 -5.42
CA ASP A 93 -15.70 -11.30 -4.92
C ASP A 93 -16.72 -10.89 -6.00
N GLY A 94 -16.25 -10.65 -7.23
CA GLY A 94 -17.07 -10.29 -8.40
C GLY A 94 -17.44 -8.81 -8.51
N SER A 95 -17.03 -7.95 -7.57
CA SER A 95 -17.30 -6.51 -7.60
C SER A 95 -16.56 -5.80 -8.76
N PHE A 96 -15.49 -6.40 -9.28
CA PHE A 96 -14.83 -5.96 -10.51
C PHE A 96 -15.79 -5.89 -11.70
N ASP A 97 -16.65 -6.90 -11.85
CA ASP A 97 -17.61 -7.01 -12.97
C ASP A 97 -18.77 -5.99 -12.88
N THR A 98 -18.93 -5.36 -11.72
CA THR A 98 -19.95 -4.32 -11.44
C THR A 98 -19.35 -2.93 -11.21
N ASN A 99 -18.04 -2.78 -11.36
CA ASN A 99 -17.34 -1.50 -11.16
C ASN A 99 -17.90 -0.43 -12.12
N PRO A 100 -18.42 0.70 -11.58
CA PRO A 100 -19.13 1.68 -12.39
C PRO A 100 -18.26 2.40 -13.41
N ALA A 101 -16.97 2.63 -13.11
CA ALA A 101 -16.04 3.30 -14.00
C ALA A 101 -15.65 2.41 -15.19
N LEU A 102 -15.39 1.12 -14.95
CA LEU A 102 -15.11 0.14 -15.99
C LEU A 102 -16.33 -0.06 -16.88
N LEU A 103 -17.52 -0.21 -16.26
CA LEU A 103 -18.77 -0.38 -17.01
C LEU A 103 -19.13 0.86 -17.84
N ALA A 104 -18.84 2.07 -17.36
CA ALA A 104 -19.07 3.30 -18.11
C ALA A 104 -18.24 3.33 -19.41
N ALA A 105 -16.94 2.99 -19.35
CA ALA A 105 -16.07 2.91 -20.52
C ALA A 105 -16.52 1.85 -21.53
N ILE A 106 -16.86 0.64 -21.05
CA ILE A 106 -17.35 -0.46 -21.88
C ILE A 106 -18.68 -0.09 -22.56
N ASN A 107 -19.62 0.46 -21.78
CA ASN A 107 -20.93 0.87 -22.31
C ASN A 107 -20.79 2.02 -23.31
N HIS A 108 -19.87 2.96 -23.10
CA HIS A 108 -19.59 4.02 -24.06
C HIS A 108 -19.17 3.45 -25.41
N ALA A 109 -18.19 2.53 -25.43
CA ALA A 109 -17.74 1.88 -26.67
C ALA A 109 -18.89 1.11 -27.36
N LYS A 110 -19.68 0.36 -26.59
CA LYS A 110 -20.82 -0.41 -27.12
C LYS A 110 -21.90 0.49 -27.73
N GLN A 111 -22.39 1.48 -26.98
CA GLN A 111 -23.49 2.35 -27.38
C GLN A 111 -23.13 3.25 -28.57
N LYS A 112 -21.90 3.71 -28.64
CA LYS A 112 -21.38 4.55 -29.71
C LYS A 112 -20.92 3.75 -30.91
N ASN A 113 -20.90 2.42 -30.83
CA ASN A 113 -20.29 1.53 -31.82
C ASN A 113 -18.83 1.89 -32.12
N LYS A 114 -18.08 2.21 -31.05
CA LYS A 114 -16.69 2.64 -31.03
C LYS A 114 -15.80 1.56 -30.43
N ARG A 115 -14.50 1.82 -30.35
CA ARG A 115 -13.52 0.92 -29.75
C ARG A 115 -13.30 1.22 -28.28
N LEU A 116 -12.96 0.18 -27.56
CA LEU A 116 -12.40 0.23 -26.22
C LEU A 116 -10.92 -0.15 -26.29
N HIS A 117 -10.06 0.81 -26.06
CA HIS A 117 -8.62 0.61 -26.03
C HIS A 117 -8.16 0.31 -24.60
N LEU A 118 -7.42 -0.76 -24.43
CA LEU A 118 -6.85 -1.21 -23.17
C LEU A 118 -5.33 -1.08 -23.28
N PHE A 119 -4.71 -0.22 -22.46
CA PHE A 119 -3.26 -0.11 -22.48
C PHE A 119 -2.64 -0.31 -21.08
N GLY A 120 -1.46 -0.91 -21.05
CA GLY A 120 -0.72 -1.15 -19.80
C GLY A 120 0.35 -2.19 -19.98
N LEU A 121 1.02 -2.51 -18.85
CA LEU A 121 2.07 -3.52 -18.79
C LEU A 121 1.46 -4.92 -18.75
N ILE A 122 1.94 -5.82 -19.60
CA ILE A 122 1.65 -7.25 -19.44
C ILE A 122 2.83 -7.92 -18.74
N SER A 123 2.58 -8.45 -17.53
CA SER A 123 3.63 -8.98 -16.67
C SER A 123 3.03 -9.80 -15.54
N SER A 124 3.72 -10.84 -15.11
CA SER A 124 3.39 -11.60 -13.90
C SER A 124 4.07 -11.07 -12.63
N ALA A 125 4.90 -10.02 -12.74
CA ALA A 125 5.63 -9.47 -11.60
C ALA A 125 4.77 -8.76 -10.56
N ARG A 126 3.52 -8.36 -10.95
CA ARG A 126 2.56 -7.70 -10.05
C ARG A 126 3.02 -6.36 -9.47
N VAL A 127 4.04 -5.72 -10.08
CA VAL A 127 4.58 -4.43 -9.62
C VAL A 127 3.77 -3.24 -10.13
N HIS A 128 3.35 -3.27 -11.40
CA HIS A 128 2.64 -2.17 -12.06
C HIS A 128 1.25 -2.57 -12.56
N SER A 129 1.09 -3.83 -12.94
CA SER A 129 -0.17 -4.40 -13.42
C SER A 129 -0.41 -5.76 -12.78
N LEU A 130 -1.63 -6.23 -12.87
CA LEU A 130 -2.07 -7.53 -12.40
C LEU A 130 -2.61 -8.30 -13.60
N ASP A 131 -2.05 -9.48 -13.87
CA ASP A 131 -2.46 -10.32 -14.99
C ASP A 131 -3.93 -10.73 -14.87
N GLU A 132 -4.39 -11.09 -13.68
CA GLU A 132 -5.80 -11.37 -13.44
C GLU A 132 -6.70 -10.18 -13.77
N ALA A 133 -6.22 -8.92 -13.64
CA ALA A 133 -7.02 -7.73 -13.91
C ALA A 133 -7.25 -7.52 -15.41
N TYR A 134 -6.22 -7.61 -16.25
CA TYR A 134 -6.44 -7.47 -17.69
C TYR A 134 -7.15 -8.70 -18.28
N PHE A 135 -7.01 -9.90 -17.73
CA PHE A 135 -7.85 -11.05 -18.09
C PHE A 135 -9.31 -10.86 -17.65
N ALA A 136 -9.56 -10.27 -16.48
CA ALA A 136 -10.90 -9.93 -16.03
C ALA A 136 -11.55 -8.88 -16.94
N LEU A 137 -10.79 -7.90 -17.45
CA LEU A 137 -11.28 -6.96 -18.46
C LEU A 137 -11.68 -7.66 -19.75
N VAL A 138 -10.88 -8.59 -20.27
CA VAL A 138 -11.25 -9.41 -21.45
C VAL A 138 -12.57 -10.13 -21.21
N ARG A 139 -12.68 -10.85 -20.07
CA ARG A 139 -13.91 -11.56 -19.69
C ARG A 139 -15.10 -10.61 -19.56
N LEU A 140 -14.91 -9.43 -18.96
CA LEU A 140 -15.97 -8.45 -18.78
C LEU A 140 -16.45 -7.87 -20.11
N CYS A 141 -15.53 -7.57 -21.03
CA CYS A 141 -15.86 -7.11 -22.38
C CYS A 141 -16.71 -8.17 -23.13
N ALA A 142 -16.32 -9.45 -23.06
CA ALA A 142 -17.10 -10.54 -23.64
C ALA A 142 -18.50 -10.66 -23.01
N LYS A 143 -18.60 -10.61 -21.68
CA LYS A 143 -19.89 -10.60 -20.95
C LYS A 143 -20.81 -9.43 -21.34
N LYS A 144 -20.24 -8.34 -21.83
CA LYS A 144 -20.97 -7.16 -22.29
C LYS A 144 -21.18 -7.15 -23.80
N ASP A 145 -20.88 -8.25 -24.47
CA ASP A 145 -21.05 -8.47 -25.92
C ASP A 145 -20.31 -7.43 -26.80
N LEU A 146 -19.10 -7.01 -26.38
CA LEU A 146 -18.23 -6.24 -27.28
C LEU A 146 -17.65 -7.19 -28.32
N ARG A 147 -17.71 -6.76 -29.60
CA ARG A 147 -17.15 -7.55 -30.71
C ARG A 147 -15.61 -7.59 -30.61
N LYS A 148 -15.03 -8.60 -31.25
CA LYS A 148 -13.59 -8.82 -31.30
C LYS A 148 -12.82 -7.57 -31.76
N ASP A 149 -13.31 -6.87 -32.78
CA ASP A 149 -12.70 -5.66 -33.36
C ASP A 149 -12.92 -4.38 -32.53
N GLN A 150 -13.80 -4.45 -31.52
CA GLN A 150 -14.07 -3.31 -30.61
C GLN A 150 -13.15 -3.25 -29.41
N VAL A 151 -12.53 -4.36 -28.99
CA VAL A 151 -11.61 -4.38 -27.85
C VAL A 151 -10.18 -4.45 -28.37
N VAL A 152 -9.38 -3.45 -28.05
CA VAL A 152 -8.04 -3.26 -28.63
C VAL A 152 -7.00 -3.14 -27.53
N PHE A 153 -6.01 -4.01 -27.52
CA PHE A 153 -4.88 -3.94 -26.61
C PHE A 153 -3.69 -3.20 -27.23
N HIS A 154 -3.13 -2.28 -26.46
CA HIS A 154 -1.82 -1.67 -26.67
C HIS A 154 -0.94 -2.08 -25.50
N ILE A 155 -0.03 -3.01 -25.73
CA ILE A 155 0.71 -3.65 -24.65
C ILE A 155 2.10 -3.07 -24.47
N SER A 156 2.49 -2.89 -23.22
CA SER A 156 3.89 -2.71 -22.84
C SER A 156 4.47 -4.02 -22.32
N THR A 157 5.71 -4.34 -22.73
CA THR A 157 6.46 -5.51 -22.27
C THR A 157 7.39 -5.14 -21.11
N ASP A 158 7.69 -6.08 -20.19
CA ASP A 158 8.38 -5.82 -18.92
C ASP A 158 9.91 -5.94 -19.04
N GLY A 159 10.49 -7.09 -18.78
CA GLY A 159 11.94 -7.36 -18.84
C GLY A 159 12.78 -6.66 -17.79
N ARG A 160 12.15 -5.97 -16.82
CA ARG A 160 12.81 -5.30 -15.69
C ARG A 160 12.42 -5.93 -14.36
N ASP A 161 11.12 -6.15 -14.15
CA ASP A 161 10.58 -6.84 -12.99
C ASP A 161 10.36 -8.34 -13.27
N THR A 162 10.59 -8.76 -14.52
CA THR A 162 10.60 -10.14 -15.02
C THR A 162 11.90 -10.39 -15.82
N PRO A 163 12.25 -11.66 -16.12
CA PRO A 163 13.42 -11.98 -16.95
C PRO A 163 13.40 -11.24 -18.29
N PRO A 164 14.57 -10.82 -18.82
CA PRO A 164 14.67 -9.93 -19.98
C PRO A 164 14.05 -10.43 -21.29
N LYS A 165 13.74 -11.72 -21.41
CA LYS A 165 13.13 -12.36 -22.59
C LYS A 165 12.02 -13.31 -22.15
N SER A 166 10.99 -12.78 -21.49
CA SER A 166 9.84 -13.52 -20.97
C SER A 166 8.51 -13.07 -21.58
N ALA A 167 8.50 -11.97 -22.34
CA ALA A 167 7.27 -11.36 -22.87
C ALA A 167 6.48 -12.29 -23.79
N GLN A 168 7.15 -13.19 -24.51
CA GLN A 168 6.47 -14.15 -25.39
C GLN A 168 5.40 -14.95 -24.62
N GLY A 169 5.76 -15.51 -23.46
CA GLY A 169 4.82 -16.28 -22.64
C GLY A 169 3.62 -15.47 -22.15
N PHE A 170 3.82 -14.19 -21.82
CA PHE A 170 2.72 -13.31 -21.38
C PHE A 170 1.80 -12.92 -22.54
N VAL A 171 2.37 -12.69 -23.72
CA VAL A 171 1.59 -12.40 -24.94
C VAL A 171 0.79 -13.63 -25.38
N ASP A 172 1.40 -14.81 -25.37
CA ASP A 172 0.72 -16.06 -25.72
C ASP A 172 -0.46 -16.32 -24.77
N GLU A 173 -0.28 -16.09 -23.47
CA GLU A 173 -1.38 -16.24 -22.50
C GLU A 173 -2.48 -15.20 -22.72
N LEU A 174 -2.15 -13.93 -22.99
CA LEU A 174 -3.14 -12.91 -23.33
C LEU A 174 -3.89 -13.31 -24.63
N GLN A 175 -3.18 -13.72 -25.68
CA GLN A 175 -3.79 -14.15 -26.94
C GLN A 175 -4.74 -15.34 -26.73
N ARG A 176 -4.32 -16.33 -25.92
CA ARG A 176 -5.16 -17.48 -25.55
C ARG A 176 -6.44 -17.05 -24.84
N LYS A 177 -6.41 -16.00 -23.99
CA LYS A 177 -7.62 -15.46 -23.35
C LYS A 177 -8.50 -14.71 -24.34
N LEU A 178 -7.92 -13.93 -25.25
CA LEU A 178 -8.67 -13.25 -26.31
C LEU A 178 -9.41 -14.26 -27.21
N ASP A 179 -8.74 -15.35 -27.57
CA ASP A 179 -9.33 -16.42 -28.38
C ASP A 179 -10.41 -17.21 -27.62
N LEU A 180 -10.16 -17.51 -26.32
CA LEU A 180 -11.13 -18.22 -25.47
C LEU A 180 -12.45 -17.47 -25.34
N TYR A 181 -12.39 -16.15 -25.24
CA TYR A 181 -13.58 -15.30 -25.09
C TYR A 181 -14.09 -14.71 -26.42
N ASP A 182 -13.43 -15.05 -27.52
CA ASP A 182 -13.68 -14.48 -28.86
C ASP A 182 -13.86 -12.96 -28.84
N THR A 183 -12.96 -12.29 -28.07
CA THR A 183 -13.02 -10.83 -27.92
C THR A 183 -11.62 -10.24 -27.84
N GLY A 184 -11.42 -9.10 -28.54
CA GLY A 184 -10.19 -8.32 -28.50
C GLY A 184 -9.14 -8.73 -29.52
N ILE A 185 -8.30 -7.73 -29.83
CA ILE A 185 -7.11 -7.83 -30.69
C ILE A 185 -5.97 -7.08 -30.05
N ILE A 186 -4.73 -7.46 -30.34
CA ILE A 186 -3.54 -6.69 -29.95
C ILE A 186 -3.12 -5.82 -31.14
N ALA A 187 -3.03 -4.51 -30.98
CA ALA A 187 -2.74 -3.56 -32.05
C ALA A 187 -1.34 -2.95 -32.00
N SER A 188 -0.69 -2.93 -30.84
CA SER A 188 0.69 -2.48 -30.73
C SER A 188 1.44 -3.13 -29.57
N VAL A 189 2.75 -3.27 -29.74
CA VAL A 189 3.71 -3.80 -28.75
C VAL A 189 4.83 -2.79 -28.57
N THR A 190 5.14 -2.42 -27.31
CA THR A 190 6.19 -1.44 -27.00
C THR A 190 6.86 -1.82 -25.69
N GLY A 191 8.19 -1.83 -25.59
CA GLY A 191 8.89 -2.04 -24.33
C GLY A 191 8.57 -0.94 -23.31
N ARG A 192 8.51 -1.30 -22.03
CA ARG A 192 8.21 -0.35 -20.93
C ARG A 192 9.14 0.85 -20.86
N TYR A 193 10.35 0.74 -21.38
CA TYR A 193 11.31 1.85 -21.48
C TYR A 193 10.74 3.05 -22.26
N PHE A 194 9.87 2.78 -23.24
CA PHE A 194 9.20 3.78 -24.06
C PHE A 194 7.78 4.08 -23.55
N GLY A 195 6.95 3.04 -23.36
CA GLY A 195 5.54 3.18 -23.02
C GLY A 195 5.28 3.53 -21.55
N MET A 196 6.30 3.45 -20.68
CA MET A 196 6.16 3.64 -19.24
C MET A 196 7.32 4.47 -18.67
N ASP A 197 7.72 5.54 -19.34
CA ASP A 197 8.65 6.52 -18.80
C ASP A 197 7.99 7.26 -17.62
N ARG A 198 8.82 7.76 -16.68
CA ARG A 198 8.38 8.57 -15.54
C ARG A 198 9.30 9.76 -15.25
N ASP A 199 10.31 9.97 -16.14
CA ASP A 199 11.36 10.96 -15.97
C ASP A 199 11.22 12.13 -16.99
N LYS A 200 10.01 12.25 -17.59
CA LYS A 200 9.67 13.28 -18.60
C LYS A 200 10.55 13.22 -19.85
N ARG A 201 10.96 12.01 -20.21
CA ARG A 201 11.68 11.78 -21.46
C ARG A 201 10.67 11.60 -22.59
N TRP A 202 10.09 12.71 -22.98
CA TRP A 202 8.95 12.74 -23.90
C TRP A 202 9.22 12.08 -25.25
N GLU A 203 10.48 12.09 -25.70
CA GLU A 203 10.93 11.39 -26.92
C GLU A 203 10.72 9.87 -26.84
N ARG A 204 10.63 9.29 -25.64
CA ARG A 204 10.28 7.87 -25.44
C ARG A 204 8.78 7.67 -25.50
N VAL A 205 8.04 8.49 -24.77
CA VAL A 205 6.58 8.44 -24.68
C VAL A 205 5.95 8.67 -26.07
N GLU A 206 6.54 9.56 -26.88
CA GLU A 206 6.13 9.82 -28.26
C GLU A 206 6.07 8.57 -29.12
N LYS A 207 7.01 7.63 -28.94
CA LYS A 207 7.05 6.38 -29.72
C LYS A 207 5.83 5.50 -29.43
N ALA A 208 5.49 5.33 -28.15
CA ALA A 208 4.29 4.59 -27.74
C ALA A 208 3.02 5.32 -28.19
N TRP A 209 2.97 6.62 -28.03
CA TRP A 209 1.86 7.46 -28.52
C TRP A 209 1.61 7.26 -30.01
N LYS A 210 2.65 7.41 -30.86
CA LYS A 210 2.52 7.26 -32.31
C LYS A 210 2.01 5.88 -32.70
N ALA A 211 2.47 4.84 -32.04
CA ALA A 211 1.98 3.48 -32.30
C ALA A 211 0.49 3.32 -31.96
N MET A 212 0.03 3.95 -30.88
CA MET A 212 -1.34 3.85 -30.40
C MET A 212 -2.32 4.76 -31.15
N VAL A 213 -1.91 5.99 -31.48
CA VAL A 213 -2.78 7.04 -32.02
C VAL A 213 -2.59 7.21 -33.52
N ASP A 214 -1.36 7.35 -33.98
CA ASP A 214 -1.06 7.60 -35.40
C ASP A 214 -0.94 6.30 -36.21
N GLY A 215 -0.83 5.12 -35.55
CA GLY A 215 -0.57 3.85 -36.22
C GLY A 215 0.85 3.79 -36.81
N GLU A 216 1.78 4.55 -36.23
CA GLU A 216 3.17 4.66 -36.68
C GLU A 216 4.12 4.04 -35.65
N GLY A 217 4.79 2.97 -36.02
CA GLY A 217 5.83 2.33 -35.23
C GLY A 217 7.19 2.36 -35.91
N GLU A 218 8.26 2.08 -35.16
CA GLU A 218 9.57 1.85 -35.74
C GLU A 218 9.57 0.56 -36.58
N PHE A 219 8.68 -0.37 -36.25
CA PHE A 219 8.47 -1.63 -36.94
C PHE A 219 6.98 -1.96 -37.09
N THR A 220 6.71 -2.91 -37.98
CA THR A 220 5.40 -3.54 -38.14
C THR A 220 5.53 -5.05 -38.04
N ALA A 221 4.46 -5.72 -37.64
CA ALA A 221 4.34 -7.17 -37.61
C ALA A 221 2.88 -7.60 -37.86
N SER A 222 2.67 -8.86 -38.23
CA SER A 222 1.33 -9.40 -38.42
C SER A 222 0.68 -9.87 -37.11
N SER A 223 1.45 -10.06 -36.06
CA SER A 223 0.99 -10.45 -34.73
C SER A 223 1.91 -9.93 -33.63
N ALA A 224 1.40 -9.90 -32.39
CA ALA A 224 2.21 -9.52 -31.23
C ALA A 224 3.33 -10.53 -30.96
N ALA A 225 3.09 -11.81 -31.18
CA ALA A 225 4.10 -12.86 -31.07
C ALA A 225 5.26 -12.62 -32.04
N GLU A 226 4.96 -12.38 -33.32
CA GLU A 226 5.96 -12.05 -34.35
C GLU A 226 6.72 -10.74 -34.00
N ALA A 227 6.03 -9.74 -33.46
CA ALA A 227 6.67 -8.49 -33.03
C ALA A 227 7.76 -8.73 -31.99
N ILE A 228 7.51 -9.59 -31.00
CA ILE A 228 8.46 -9.95 -29.95
C ILE A 228 9.60 -10.81 -30.50
N GLU A 229 9.28 -11.83 -31.29
CA GLU A 229 10.28 -12.68 -31.94
C GLU A 229 11.27 -11.85 -32.77
N ASN A 230 10.74 -10.98 -33.62
CA ASN A 230 11.55 -10.08 -34.45
C ASN A 230 12.40 -9.12 -33.60
N ALA A 231 11.88 -8.64 -32.45
CA ALA A 231 12.66 -7.83 -31.53
C ALA A 231 13.84 -8.62 -30.92
N TYR A 232 13.60 -9.87 -30.52
CA TYR A 232 14.68 -10.73 -30.01
C TYR A 232 15.74 -11.06 -31.07
N VAL A 233 15.34 -11.22 -32.32
CA VAL A 233 16.28 -11.40 -33.45
C VAL A 233 17.15 -10.16 -33.66
N ARG A 234 16.58 -8.96 -33.44
CA ARG A 234 17.34 -7.70 -33.47
C ARG A 234 18.25 -7.48 -32.26
N GLY A 235 18.24 -8.40 -31.27
CA GLY A 235 19.01 -8.28 -30.02
C GLY A 235 18.36 -7.40 -28.96
N GLU A 236 17.11 -7.01 -29.14
CA GLU A 236 16.33 -6.28 -28.13
C GLU A 236 15.91 -7.22 -26.99
N THR A 237 15.66 -6.66 -25.80
CA THR A 237 15.03 -7.36 -24.68
C THR A 237 13.65 -6.74 -24.40
N ASP A 238 12.83 -7.40 -23.62
CA ASP A 238 11.45 -6.98 -23.33
C ASP A 238 11.36 -5.50 -22.95
N GLU A 239 12.23 -5.02 -22.08
CA GLU A 239 12.23 -3.62 -21.62
C GLU A 239 12.40 -2.62 -22.77
N PHE A 240 13.17 -3.00 -23.80
CA PHE A 240 13.61 -2.11 -24.87
C PHE A 240 13.02 -2.44 -26.25
N ILE A 241 11.98 -3.26 -26.32
CA ILE A 241 11.27 -3.53 -27.57
C ILE A 241 10.78 -2.20 -28.14
N LYS A 242 11.23 -1.89 -29.36
CA LYS A 242 10.83 -0.67 -30.07
C LYS A 242 9.36 -0.75 -30.47
N ALA A 243 8.73 0.42 -30.53
CA ALA A 243 7.31 0.51 -30.87
C ALA A 243 7.00 -0.20 -32.18
N THR A 244 6.21 -1.26 -32.10
CA THR A 244 5.81 -2.12 -33.23
C THR A 244 4.29 -2.09 -33.36
N VAL A 245 3.80 -1.70 -34.53
CA VAL A 245 2.36 -1.68 -34.87
C VAL A 245 1.99 -3.01 -35.50
N ILE A 246 0.88 -3.58 -35.07
CA ILE A 246 0.33 -4.80 -35.66
C ILE A 246 -0.55 -4.42 -36.85
N THR A 247 -0.29 -5.04 -38.02
CA THR A 247 -0.94 -4.69 -39.26
C THR A 247 -1.73 -5.88 -39.83
N GLY A 248 -2.80 -5.56 -40.55
CA GLY A 248 -3.54 -6.54 -41.32
C GLY A 248 -2.80 -6.94 -42.61
N ALA A 249 -3.40 -7.86 -43.37
CA ALA A 249 -2.88 -8.32 -44.65
C ALA A 249 -2.76 -7.19 -45.72
N ASP A 250 -3.48 -6.09 -45.52
CA ASP A 250 -3.40 -4.90 -46.36
C ASP A 250 -2.28 -3.92 -45.94
N GLY A 251 -1.48 -4.29 -44.94
CA GLY A 251 -0.39 -3.48 -44.41
C GLY A 251 -0.83 -2.29 -43.54
N LYS A 252 -2.14 -2.14 -43.27
CA LYS A 252 -2.66 -1.07 -42.43
C LYS A 252 -2.70 -1.50 -40.95
N PRO A 253 -2.56 -0.56 -40.01
CA PRO A 253 -2.73 -0.84 -38.58
C PRO A 253 -4.08 -1.51 -38.31
N LEU A 254 -4.10 -2.57 -37.48
CA LEU A 254 -5.35 -3.24 -37.08
C LEU A 254 -6.31 -2.28 -36.39
N ALA A 255 -5.76 -1.38 -35.55
CA ALA A 255 -6.54 -0.37 -34.88
C ALA A 255 -5.65 0.78 -34.39
N THR A 256 -6.25 1.97 -34.31
CA THR A 256 -5.70 3.18 -33.68
C THR A 256 -6.75 3.84 -32.82
N ILE A 257 -6.34 4.67 -31.87
CA ILE A 257 -7.23 5.45 -31.02
C ILE A 257 -7.78 6.64 -31.80
N ASN A 258 -9.10 6.74 -31.91
CA ASN A 258 -9.80 7.77 -32.67
C ASN A 258 -10.80 8.54 -31.79
N ASP A 259 -11.39 9.59 -32.34
CA ASP A 259 -12.43 10.37 -31.67
C ASP A 259 -13.63 9.48 -31.26
N ASP A 260 -14.14 9.74 -30.06
CA ASP A 260 -15.22 9.02 -29.41
C ASP A 260 -14.90 7.58 -28.98
N ASP A 261 -13.66 7.12 -29.09
CA ASP A 261 -13.25 5.86 -28.48
C ASP A 261 -13.15 5.97 -26.94
N ALA A 262 -13.25 4.82 -26.28
CA ALA A 262 -12.98 4.70 -24.86
C ALA A 262 -11.59 4.11 -24.62
N VAL A 263 -10.95 4.52 -23.55
CA VAL A 263 -9.61 4.04 -23.17
C VAL A 263 -9.61 3.64 -21.70
N ILE A 264 -9.11 2.45 -21.36
CA ILE A 264 -8.82 2.04 -19.99
C ILE A 264 -7.32 1.80 -19.86
N CYS A 265 -6.66 2.50 -18.94
CA CYS A 265 -5.32 2.14 -18.50
C CYS A 265 -5.41 1.16 -17.32
N PHE A 266 -4.92 -0.08 -17.50
CA PHE A 266 -5.09 -1.14 -16.52
C PHE A 266 -3.95 -1.32 -15.53
N ASN A 267 -2.96 -0.44 -15.52
CA ASN A 267 -1.94 -0.42 -14.47
C ASN A 267 -2.55 0.02 -13.13
N HIS A 268 -2.37 -0.77 -12.07
CA HIS A 268 -2.81 -0.38 -10.72
C HIS A 268 -1.84 0.60 -10.05
N ARG A 269 -0.55 0.61 -10.43
CA ARG A 269 0.44 1.56 -9.94
C ARG A 269 0.53 2.79 -10.83
N SER A 270 0.44 3.96 -10.21
CA SER A 270 0.19 5.24 -10.87
C SER A 270 1.41 5.94 -11.49
N ASP A 271 2.64 5.66 -11.02
CA ASP A 271 3.83 6.46 -11.31
C ASP A 271 4.23 6.49 -12.80
N ARG A 272 4.14 5.36 -13.49
CA ARG A 272 4.60 5.22 -14.87
C ARG A 272 3.55 5.48 -15.95
N PRO A 273 2.26 5.16 -15.81
CA PRO A 273 1.29 5.45 -16.87
C PRO A 273 0.91 6.93 -16.96
N ARG A 274 1.32 7.76 -16.01
CA ARG A 274 0.99 9.19 -15.93
C ARG A 274 1.34 9.96 -17.19
N GLU A 275 2.52 9.75 -17.74
CA GLU A 275 3.01 10.54 -18.87
C GLU A 275 2.24 10.24 -20.16
N LEU A 276 1.95 8.96 -20.43
CA LEU A 276 1.14 8.58 -21.58
C LEU A 276 -0.32 9.05 -21.41
N CYS A 277 -0.89 8.94 -20.20
CA CYS A 277 -2.20 9.53 -19.89
C CYS A 277 -2.21 11.05 -20.04
N GLN A 278 -1.15 11.74 -19.59
CA GLN A 278 -1.03 13.18 -19.78
C GLN A 278 -1.02 13.55 -21.26
N ALA A 279 -0.28 12.82 -22.08
CA ALA A 279 -0.27 13.02 -23.52
C ALA A 279 -1.65 12.80 -24.16
N LEU A 280 -2.50 11.93 -23.62
CA LEU A 280 -3.87 11.69 -24.09
C LEU A 280 -4.90 12.72 -23.61
N LEU A 281 -4.68 13.32 -22.44
CA LEU A 281 -5.70 14.15 -21.78
C LEU A 281 -5.41 15.66 -21.84
N ASP A 282 -4.14 16.05 -21.74
CA ASP A 282 -3.75 17.45 -21.62
C ASP A 282 -3.78 18.15 -22.99
N LYS A 283 -4.73 19.08 -23.14
CA LYS A 283 -4.84 19.92 -24.35
C LYS A 283 -3.65 20.84 -24.56
N ASN A 284 -3.00 21.25 -23.46
CA ASN A 284 -1.87 22.16 -23.45
C ASN A 284 -0.51 21.44 -23.38
N PHE A 285 -0.51 20.14 -23.65
CA PHE A 285 0.69 19.32 -23.62
C PHE A 285 1.75 19.78 -24.63
N THR A 286 2.98 19.92 -24.16
CA THR A 286 4.11 20.45 -24.95
C THR A 286 5.29 19.47 -25.05
N GLY A 287 5.15 18.25 -24.54
CA GLY A 287 6.26 17.28 -24.50
C GLY A 287 6.73 16.81 -25.89
N PHE A 288 5.80 16.67 -26.84
CA PHE A 288 6.07 16.41 -28.26
C PHE A 288 4.93 16.90 -29.13
N ALA A 289 5.17 17.01 -30.45
CA ALA A 289 4.16 17.43 -31.40
C ALA A 289 3.18 16.28 -31.70
N ARG A 290 1.90 16.49 -31.46
CA ARG A 290 0.82 15.54 -31.80
C ARG A 290 0.21 15.93 -33.14
N LYS A 291 0.07 15.00 -34.07
CA LYS A 291 -0.63 15.24 -35.36
C LYS A 291 -2.08 15.62 -35.12
N HIS A 292 -2.72 14.92 -34.19
CA HIS A 292 -4.03 15.26 -33.67
C HIS A 292 -4.17 14.77 -32.24
N LEU A 293 -5.07 15.34 -31.45
CA LEU A 293 -5.44 14.87 -30.14
C LEU A 293 -6.82 14.23 -30.22
N PRO A 294 -6.94 12.88 -30.11
CA PRO A 294 -8.24 12.22 -30.18
C PRO A 294 -9.10 12.59 -28.95
N LYS A 295 -10.37 12.85 -29.18
CA LYS A 295 -11.35 13.14 -28.12
C LYS A 295 -11.86 11.82 -27.55
N VAL A 296 -11.20 11.31 -26.52
CA VAL A 296 -11.49 10.00 -25.92
C VAL A 296 -12.05 10.14 -24.52
N THR A 297 -12.78 9.10 -24.06
CA THR A 297 -13.11 8.91 -22.66
C THR A 297 -12.05 8.01 -22.03
N VAL A 298 -11.26 8.54 -21.09
CA VAL A 298 -10.21 7.78 -20.41
C VAL A 298 -10.69 7.36 -19.02
N THR A 299 -10.46 6.12 -18.66
CA THR A 299 -10.65 5.56 -17.31
C THR A 299 -9.32 5.00 -16.85
N THR A 300 -8.94 5.26 -15.60
CA THR A 300 -7.71 4.72 -15.00
C THR A 300 -8.03 3.67 -13.95
N MET A 301 -7.17 2.66 -13.81
CA MET A 301 -7.34 1.62 -12.80
C MET A 301 -7.18 2.18 -11.39
N ALA A 302 -6.23 3.08 -11.18
CA ALA A 302 -5.96 3.77 -9.91
C ALA A 302 -5.93 5.29 -10.11
N ASP A 303 -5.86 6.06 -9.03
CA ASP A 303 -5.66 7.51 -9.13
C ASP A 303 -4.23 7.83 -9.60
N TYR A 304 -4.09 8.24 -10.85
CA TYR A 304 -2.78 8.60 -11.40
C TYR A 304 -2.43 10.06 -11.13
N ARG A 305 -3.39 10.94 -11.16
CA ARG A 305 -3.26 12.37 -10.88
C ARG A 305 -4.65 13.01 -10.79
N ALA A 306 -4.93 13.69 -9.69
CA ALA A 306 -6.24 14.30 -9.44
C ALA A 306 -6.67 15.27 -10.56
N GLU A 307 -5.70 16.01 -11.15
CA GLU A 307 -5.97 16.99 -12.20
C GLU A 307 -6.43 16.39 -13.53
N PHE A 308 -6.30 15.08 -13.73
CA PHE A 308 -6.83 14.43 -14.93
C PHE A 308 -8.35 14.44 -14.98
N GLY A 309 -9.03 14.47 -13.84
CA GLY A 309 -10.49 14.55 -13.77
C GLY A 309 -11.22 13.42 -14.48
N VAL A 310 -10.61 12.24 -14.57
CA VAL A 310 -11.15 11.06 -15.26
C VAL A 310 -11.78 10.07 -14.26
N PRO A 311 -12.71 9.21 -14.70
CA PRO A 311 -13.19 8.09 -13.90
C PRO A 311 -12.04 7.18 -13.45
N ILE A 312 -12.05 6.82 -12.17
CA ILE A 312 -11.07 5.93 -11.53
C ILE A 312 -11.80 4.66 -11.11
N ALA A 313 -11.28 3.50 -11.52
CA ALA A 313 -11.90 2.21 -11.19
C ALA A 313 -11.71 1.86 -9.70
N PHE A 314 -10.49 2.02 -9.20
CA PHE A 314 -10.13 1.78 -7.80
C PHE A 314 -9.41 3.01 -7.28
N SER A 315 -10.11 3.85 -6.55
CA SER A 315 -9.52 5.05 -5.96
C SER A 315 -9.12 4.76 -4.52
N SER A 316 -7.89 5.08 -4.16
CA SER A 316 -7.49 5.19 -2.76
C SER A 316 -8.31 6.31 -2.12
N ARG A 317 -9.48 5.97 -1.59
CA ARG A 317 -10.31 6.93 -0.87
C ARG A 317 -9.66 7.24 0.47
N GLN A 318 -9.70 8.50 0.89
CA GLN A 318 -9.49 8.81 2.30
C GLN A 318 -10.41 7.92 3.11
N LEU A 319 -9.81 7.20 4.07
CA LEU A 319 -10.59 6.26 4.87
C LEU A 319 -11.43 7.03 5.88
N GLU A 320 -12.71 6.84 5.83
CA GLU A 320 -13.64 7.37 6.84
C GLU A 320 -13.76 6.41 8.04
N GLY A 321 -14.21 6.91 9.16
CA GLY A 321 -14.45 6.12 10.36
C GLY A 321 -13.19 5.61 11.04
N THR A 322 -12.04 6.30 10.86
CA THR A 322 -10.80 5.99 11.58
C THR A 322 -10.91 6.32 13.07
N LEU A 323 -10.01 5.78 13.88
CA LEU A 323 -10.01 6.03 15.34
C LEU A 323 -9.96 7.52 15.67
N GLY A 324 -9.13 8.30 14.94
CA GLY A 324 -9.03 9.75 15.14
C GLY A 324 -10.33 10.48 14.85
N GLU A 325 -11.01 10.10 13.77
CA GLU A 325 -12.32 10.66 13.43
C GLU A 325 -13.40 10.31 14.46
N VAL A 326 -13.44 9.05 14.88
CA VAL A 326 -14.41 8.58 15.89
C VAL A 326 -14.20 9.27 17.24
N ALA A 327 -12.93 9.41 17.68
CA ALA A 327 -12.59 10.14 18.90
C ALA A 327 -13.00 11.63 18.82
N SER A 328 -12.73 12.28 17.68
CA SER A 328 -13.12 13.67 17.42
C SER A 328 -14.63 13.85 17.45
N LYS A 329 -15.39 12.97 16.75
CA LYS A 329 -16.86 12.98 16.76
C LYS A 329 -17.47 12.76 18.17
N ALA A 330 -16.76 12.02 19.02
CA ALA A 330 -17.14 11.84 20.42
C ALA A 330 -16.73 13.03 21.33
N GLY A 331 -16.14 14.09 20.76
CA GLY A 331 -15.70 15.28 21.50
C GLY A 331 -14.43 15.05 22.33
N LEU A 332 -13.70 13.97 22.12
CA LEU A 332 -12.47 13.63 22.85
C LEU A 332 -11.28 14.41 22.30
N LYS A 333 -10.36 14.77 23.20
CA LYS A 333 -9.09 15.39 22.84
C LYS A 333 -8.02 14.33 22.62
N GLN A 334 -7.25 14.46 21.55
CA GLN A 334 -6.25 13.48 21.19
C GLN A 334 -4.91 14.11 20.82
N VAL A 335 -3.81 13.36 21.00
CA VAL A 335 -2.47 13.79 20.60
C VAL A 335 -1.73 12.66 19.86
N ARG A 336 -1.03 13.03 18.79
CA ARG A 336 -0.16 12.17 18.00
C ARG A 336 1.28 12.52 18.29
N MET A 337 2.13 11.51 18.59
CA MET A 337 3.49 11.73 19.05
C MET A 337 4.45 10.75 18.35
N ALA A 338 5.48 11.28 17.73
CA ALA A 338 6.57 10.50 17.16
C ALA A 338 7.80 11.39 16.95
N GLU A 339 8.93 10.76 16.62
CA GLU A 339 10.03 11.49 16.03
C GLU A 339 9.89 11.64 14.51
N THR A 340 10.71 12.48 13.87
CA THR A 340 10.57 12.89 12.44
C THR A 340 10.33 11.71 11.51
N GLU A 341 11.09 10.62 11.65
CA GLU A 341 11.00 9.44 10.76
C GLU A 341 9.62 8.74 10.77
N LYS A 342 8.96 8.77 11.92
CA LYS A 342 7.66 8.10 12.11
C LYS A 342 6.49 9.06 12.31
N TYR A 343 6.71 10.37 12.14
CA TYR A 343 5.65 11.36 12.25
C TYR A 343 4.52 11.19 11.22
N PRO A 344 4.80 10.93 9.93
CA PRO A 344 3.74 10.63 8.96
C PRO A 344 2.93 9.38 9.33
N HIS A 345 3.55 8.39 9.98
CA HIS A 345 2.91 7.13 10.34
C HIS A 345 1.82 7.32 11.39
N VAL A 346 2.09 8.07 12.45
CA VAL A 346 1.07 8.38 13.49
C VAL A 346 0.09 9.48 13.09
N THR A 347 0.34 10.21 12.00
CA THR A 347 -0.54 11.28 11.49
C THR A 347 -1.24 10.86 10.22
N PHE A 348 -0.64 11.03 9.05
CA PHE A 348 -1.23 10.78 7.73
C PHE A 348 -1.75 9.33 7.58
N PHE A 349 -0.87 8.34 7.78
CA PHE A 349 -1.27 6.94 7.59
C PHE A 349 -2.28 6.47 8.64
N PHE A 350 -2.06 6.79 9.90
CA PHE A 350 -3.00 6.44 10.98
C PHE A 350 -4.37 7.10 10.81
N SER A 351 -4.42 8.26 10.17
CA SER A 351 -5.65 8.99 9.85
C SER A 351 -6.27 8.59 8.50
N GLY A 352 -5.82 7.48 7.90
CA GLY A 352 -6.42 6.97 6.67
C GLY A 352 -6.15 7.82 5.43
N GLY A 353 -4.97 8.49 5.36
CA GLY A 353 -4.60 9.35 4.25
C GLY A 353 -5.02 10.82 4.44
N GLN A 354 -5.49 11.22 5.62
CA GLN A 354 -5.87 12.60 5.91
C GLN A 354 -4.70 13.40 6.49
N GLU A 355 -4.31 14.48 5.80
CA GLU A 355 -3.28 15.41 6.27
C GLU A 355 -3.76 16.35 7.38
N LYS A 356 -5.00 16.86 7.25
CA LYS A 356 -5.56 17.82 8.19
C LYS A 356 -5.86 17.14 9.53
N PRO A 357 -5.38 17.71 10.66
CA PRO A 357 -5.77 17.22 11.99
C PRO A 357 -7.27 17.23 12.18
N TYR A 358 -7.78 16.25 12.92
CA TYR A 358 -9.17 16.24 13.37
C TYR A 358 -9.43 17.31 14.44
N ASP A 359 -10.66 17.71 14.62
CA ASP A 359 -11.01 18.62 15.72
C ASP A 359 -10.66 17.98 17.06
N GLY A 360 -9.92 18.71 17.90
CA GLY A 360 -9.39 18.20 19.17
C GLY A 360 -8.08 17.38 19.04
N GLU A 361 -7.49 17.28 17.84
CA GLU A 361 -6.19 16.61 17.62
C GLU A 361 -5.05 17.61 17.70
N GLU A 362 -4.05 17.28 18.51
CA GLU A 362 -2.76 17.94 18.55
C GLU A 362 -1.66 16.99 18.07
N ARG A 363 -0.55 17.55 17.62
CA ARG A 363 0.59 16.81 17.08
C ARG A 363 1.87 17.31 17.73
N ILE A 364 2.64 16.38 18.29
CA ILE A 364 3.92 16.66 18.96
C ILE A 364 5.00 15.82 18.29
N MET A 365 6.02 16.49 17.77
CA MET A 365 7.16 15.86 17.10
C MET A 365 8.44 16.08 17.91
N ALA A 366 9.28 15.04 18.02
CA ALA A 366 10.67 15.16 18.41
C ALA A 366 11.54 15.08 17.15
N PRO A 367 12.45 16.03 16.88
CA PRO A 367 13.32 15.94 15.73
C PRO A 367 14.24 14.73 15.81
N SER A 368 14.31 13.90 14.77
CA SER A 368 15.27 12.79 14.69
C SER A 368 16.71 13.32 14.63
N PRO A 369 17.69 12.59 15.18
CA PRO A 369 19.09 13.02 15.17
C PRO A 369 19.64 13.09 13.73
N LYS A 370 20.47 14.10 13.48
CA LYS A 370 21.12 14.32 12.17
C LYS A 370 22.40 13.52 12.05
N VAL A 371 22.28 12.19 11.99
CA VAL A 371 23.40 11.25 11.79
C VAL A 371 23.29 10.58 10.42
N ALA A 372 24.40 10.03 9.94
CA ALA A 372 24.41 9.37 8.63
C ALA A 372 23.55 8.09 8.63
N THR A 373 23.66 7.30 9.69
CA THR A 373 22.88 6.08 9.97
C THR A 373 22.58 6.00 11.46
N TYR A 374 21.47 5.42 11.85
CA TYR A 374 20.99 5.44 13.23
C TYR A 374 21.71 4.47 14.18
N ASP A 375 22.56 3.58 13.68
CA ASP A 375 23.50 2.80 14.50
C ASP A 375 24.53 3.68 15.22
N LEU A 376 24.78 4.90 14.72
CA LEU A 376 25.67 5.88 15.35
C LEU A 376 25.02 6.57 16.58
N GLN A 377 23.69 6.55 16.67
CA GLN A 377 22.91 7.09 17.78
C GLN A 377 21.65 6.25 18.00
N PRO A 378 21.76 5.03 18.57
CA PRO A 378 20.64 4.07 18.63
C PRO A 378 19.45 4.51 19.49
N GLU A 379 19.67 5.36 20.50
CA GLU A 379 18.60 5.94 21.30
C GLU A 379 17.73 6.92 20.50
N MET A 380 18.22 7.39 19.34
CA MET A 380 17.54 8.34 18.49
C MET A 380 16.97 9.52 19.29
N SER A 381 15.69 9.84 19.12
CA SER A 381 15.02 10.87 19.91
C SER A 381 14.06 10.29 20.96
N ALA A 382 14.16 8.99 21.29
CA ALA A 382 13.30 8.37 22.28
C ALA A 382 13.32 9.07 23.65
N PRO A 383 14.47 9.56 24.21
CA PRO A 383 14.46 10.28 25.48
C PRO A 383 13.67 11.59 25.43
N GLU A 384 13.81 12.39 24.37
CA GLU A 384 13.04 13.63 24.19
C GLU A 384 11.55 13.35 23.99
N LEU A 385 11.22 12.36 23.16
CA LEU A 385 9.86 11.95 22.90
C LEU A 385 9.18 11.46 24.18
N THR A 386 9.88 10.67 25.00
CA THR A 386 9.41 10.19 26.31
C THR A 386 9.11 11.35 27.24
N ARG A 387 10.01 12.33 27.37
CA ARG A 387 9.78 13.51 28.18
C ARG A 387 8.52 14.27 27.76
N LYS A 388 8.35 14.51 26.46
CA LYS A 388 7.15 15.16 25.90
C LYS A 388 5.87 14.35 26.15
N ALA A 389 5.96 13.01 26.07
CA ALA A 389 4.82 12.13 26.37
C ALA A 389 4.43 12.20 27.85
N VAL A 390 5.40 12.17 28.77
CA VAL A 390 5.16 12.34 30.21
C VAL A 390 4.51 13.69 30.52
N GLU A 391 4.97 14.77 29.88
CA GLU A 391 4.35 16.11 30.02
C GLU A 391 2.90 16.11 29.50
N ALA A 392 2.65 15.50 28.33
CA ALA A 392 1.30 15.38 27.76
C ALA A 392 0.35 14.58 28.67
N ILE A 393 0.82 13.48 29.25
CA ILE A 393 0.06 12.65 30.19
C ILE A 393 -0.28 13.45 31.46
N ARG A 394 0.72 14.06 32.09
CA ARG A 394 0.54 14.82 33.33
C ARG A 394 -0.32 16.08 33.17
N SER A 395 -0.39 16.62 31.94
CA SER A 395 -1.27 17.75 31.64
C SER A 395 -2.75 17.44 31.80
N LYS A 396 -3.14 16.16 31.77
CA LYS A 396 -4.54 15.67 31.80
C LYS A 396 -5.42 16.29 30.71
N LYS A 397 -4.81 16.79 29.64
CA LYS A 397 -5.50 17.47 28.54
C LYS A 397 -6.13 16.50 27.56
N PHE A 398 -5.53 15.33 27.40
CA PHE A 398 -5.86 14.39 26.32
C PHE A 398 -6.58 13.15 26.85
N ASP A 399 -7.57 12.69 26.12
CA ASP A 399 -8.30 11.46 26.34
C ASP A 399 -7.65 10.27 25.61
N LEU A 400 -7.07 10.54 24.42
CA LEU A 400 -6.40 9.55 23.57
C LEU A 400 -5.00 10.04 23.22
N ILE A 401 -4.00 9.19 23.46
CA ILE A 401 -2.59 9.47 23.15
C ILE A 401 -2.07 8.36 22.24
N ILE A 402 -1.53 8.71 21.07
CA ILE A 402 -0.91 7.75 20.15
C ILE A 402 0.57 8.11 20.03
N LEU A 403 1.45 7.16 20.34
CA LEU A 403 2.90 7.35 20.31
C LEU A 403 3.57 6.22 19.55
N ASN A 404 4.56 6.56 18.72
CA ASN A 404 5.42 5.60 18.05
C ASN A 404 6.89 5.84 18.47
N PHE A 405 7.55 4.76 18.90
CA PHE A 405 9.01 4.71 19.07
C PHE A 405 9.64 4.10 17.81
N ALA A 406 10.44 4.87 17.08
CA ALA A 406 11.03 4.48 15.79
C ALA A 406 12.22 3.52 15.90
N ASN A 407 12.80 3.39 17.08
CA ASN A 407 14.15 2.86 17.29
C ASN A 407 14.34 1.42 16.78
N GLY A 408 13.44 0.50 17.09
CA GLY A 408 13.57 -0.91 16.72
C GLY A 408 13.66 -1.11 15.21
N ASP A 409 12.85 -0.36 14.46
CA ASP A 409 12.81 -0.40 13.01
C ASP A 409 13.98 0.34 12.37
N MET A 410 14.15 1.61 12.69
CA MET A 410 15.15 2.46 12.04
C MET A 410 16.59 2.00 12.31
N VAL A 411 16.89 1.52 13.50
CA VAL A 411 18.20 0.97 13.83
C VAL A 411 18.33 -0.46 13.32
N GLY A 412 17.25 -1.25 13.34
CA GLY A 412 17.22 -2.60 12.77
C GLY A 412 17.61 -2.62 11.29
N HIS A 413 17.13 -1.65 10.51
CA HIS A 413 17.50 -1.49 9.09
C HIS A 413 19.00 -1.30 8.84
N THR A 414 19.79 -0.91 9.85
CA THR A 414 21.25 -0.79 9.70
C THR A 414 21.97 -2.15 9.68
N GLY A 415 21.33 -3.21 10.17
CA GLY A 415 21.92 -4.55 10.31
C GLY A 415 22.97 -4.65 11.41
N VAL A 416 23.15 -3.60 12.23
CA VAL A 416 24.12 -3.57 13.34
C VAL A 416 23.46 -4.06 14.63
N GLU A 417 23.62 -5.35 14.94
CA GLU A 417 22.96 -6.01 16.07
C GLU A 417 23.20 -5.31 17.42
N SER A 418 24.42 -4.88 17.71
CA SER A 418 24.74 -4.19 18.96
C SER A 418 24.02 -2.84 19.11
N ALA A 419 23.82 -2.13 17.99
CA ALA A 419 23.06 -0.89 17.97
C ALA A 419 21.56 -1.17 18.14
N ALA A 420 21.03 -2.21 17.49
CA ALA A 420 19.63 -2.62 17.66
C ALA A 420 19.32 -3.00 19.11
N ILE A 421 20.25 -3.68 19.81
CA ILE A 421 20.13 -3.98 21.24
C ILE A 421 20.02 -2.66 22.06
N ALA A 422 20.90 -1.70 21.81
CA ALA A 422 20.87 -0.41 22.52
C ALA A 422 19.59 0.39 22.23
N ALA A 423 19.09 0.31 21.00
CA ALA A 423 17.82 0.90 20.55
C ALA A 423 16.62 0.31 21.31
N VAL A 424 16.55 -1.00 21.41
CA VAL A 424 15.51 -1.75 22.16
C VAL A 424 15.53 -1.36 23.64
N GLU A 425 16.73 -1.26 24.26
CA GLU A 425 16.86 -0.82 25.65
C GLU A 425 16.41 0.62 25.87
N ALA A 426 16.62 1.51 24.89
CA ALA A 426 16.14 2.88 24.97
C ALA A 426 14.60 2.96 24.94
N VAL A 427 13.95 2.14 24.11
CA VAL A 427 12.49 2.02 24.06
C VAL A 427 11.95 1.47 25.38
N ASP A 428 12.56 0.41 25.94
CA ASP A 428 12.13 -0.18 27.23
C ASP A 428 12.15 0.85 28.36
N ARG A 429 13.21 1.66 28.44
CA ARG A 429 13.31 2.77 29.42
C ARG A 429 12.18 3.79 29.22
N GLY A 430 11.95 4.22 27.97
CA GLY A 430 10.90 5.19 27.65
C GLY A 430 9.50 4.68 28.00
N VAL A 431 9.21 3.42 27.67
CA VAL A 431 7.95 2.76 28.08
C VAL A 431 7.81 2.77 29.59
N GLY A 432 8.89 2.50 30.34
CA GLY A 432 8.87 2.51 31.80
C GLY A 432 8.48 3.87 32.40
N GLU A 433 9.04 4.96 31.89
CA GLU A 433 8.72 6.33 32.34
C GLU A 433 7.28 6.71 31.99
N ILE A 434 6.81 6.36 30.79
CA ILE A 434 5.42 6.59 30.35
C ILE A 434 4.43 5.83 31.24
N LEU A 435 4.70 4.56 31.54
CA LEU A 435 3.86 3.76 32.44
C LEU A 435 3.79 4.34 33.87
N ALA A 436 4.90 4.89 34.36
CA ALA A 436 4.90 5.57 35.65
C ALA A 436 4.00 6.82 35.64
N ALA A 437 4.08 7.64 34.59
CA ALA A 437 3.24 8.83 34.46
C ALA A 437 1.75 8.48 34.26
N LEU A 438 1.43 7.44 33.46
CA LEU A 438 0.04 6.97 33.29
C LEU A 438 -0.57 6.52 34.61
N ARG A 439 0.20 5.83 35.45
CA ARG A 439 -0.27 5.41 36.78
C ARG A 439 -0.63 6.59 37.69
N GLU A 440 0.07 7.73 37.61
CA GLU A 440 -0.21 8.95 38.39
C GLU A 440 -1.60 9.56 38.04
N VAL A 441 -2.14 9.24 36.84
CA VAL A 441 -3.39 9.81 36.30
C VAL A 441 -4.46 8.75 36.03
N ASP A 442 -4.30 7.55 36.56
CA ASP A 442 -5.16 6.39 36.31
C ASP A 442 -5.36 6.08 34.80
N GLY A 443 -4.33 6.29 34.01
CA GLY A 443 -4.34 6.04 32.57
C GLY A 443 -4.16 4.56 32.25
N GLU A 444 -4.61 4.18 31.05
CA GLU A 444 -4.50 2.83 30.50
C GLU A 444 -3.69 2.87 29.21
N VAL A 445 -2.96 1.80 28.91
CA VAL A 445 -2.19 1.73 27.68
C VAL A 445 -2.25 0.36 27.02
N LEU A 446 -2.39 0.39 25.69
CA LEU A 446 -2.16 -0.75 24.81
C LEU A 446 -0.75 -0.60 24.21
N VAL A 447 0.16 -1.51 24.52
CA VAL A 447 1.52 -1.55 23.97
C VAL A 447 1.56 -2.61 22.88
N THR A 448 2.00 -2.25 21.67
CA THR A 448 2.11 -3.17 20.54
C THR A 448 3.24 -2.72 19.59
N ALA A 449 3.36 -3.38 18.46
CA ALA A 449 4.18 -2.96 17.32
C ALA A 449 3.35 -3.06 16.03
N ASP A 450 3.85 -2.51 14.97
CA ASP A 450 3.21 -2.49 13.65
C ASP A 450 3.75 -3.56 12.70
N HIS A 451 4.99 -4.00 12.90
CA HIS A 451 5.67 -5.13 12.23
C HIS A 451 6.90 -5.55 13.02
N GLY A 452 7.55 -6.64 12.60
CA GLY A 452 8.83 -7.09 13.14
C GLY A 452 10.02 -6.58 12.31
N ASN A 453 11.18 -6.45 12.96
CA ASN A 453 12.50 -6.14 12.38
C ASN A 453 13.62 -6.57 13.35
N ALA A 454 13.68 -5.97 14.55
CA ALA A 454 14.79 -6.11 15.51
C ALA A 454 14.92 -7.51 16.13
N GLU A 455 13.90 -8.35 16.03
CA GLU A 455 13.95 -9.75 16.51
C GLU A 455 14.74 -10.67 15.60
N GLU A 456 15.15 -10.21 14.40
CA GLU A 456 15.88 -11.01 13.42
C GLU A 456 16.95 -10.17 12.71
N MET A 457 18.16 -10.15 13.27
CA MET A 457 19.27 -9.31 12.79
C MET A 457 20.25 -10.03 11.86
N TRP A 458 20.00 -11.31 11.54
CA TRP A 458 20.85 -12.12 10.68
C TRP A 458 20.04 -12.97 9.71
N ASP A 459 20.37 -12.87 8.42
CA ASP A 459 19.83 -13.75 7.38
C ASP A 459 20.69 -15.02 7.29
N ALA A 460 20.17 -16.10 7.83
CA ALA A 460 20.86 -17.39 7.85
C ALA A 460 20.99 -18.04 6.45
N GLN A 461 20.14 -17.68 5.50
CA GLN A 461 20.18 -18.23 4.13
C GLN A 461 21.28 -17.56 3.32
N ASN A 462 21.40 -16.23 3.44
CA ASN A 462 22.36 -15.44 2.68
C ASN A 462 23.67 -15.18 3.45
N HIS A 463 23.77 -15.62 4.71
CA HIS A 463 24.92 -15.42 5.60
C HIS A 463 25.34 -13.95 5.72
N CYS A 464 24.39 -13.06 5.92
CA CYS A 464 24.63 -11.62 6.03
C CYS A 464 23.70 -10.99 7.08
N PRO A 465 23.98 -9.73 7.54
CA PRO A 465 23.02 -9.00 8.37
C PRO A 465 21.67 -8.89 7.71
N HIS A 466 20.62 -9.13 8.49
CA HIS A 466 19.24 -8.95 8.06
C HIS A 466 18.83 -7.49 8.31
N THR A 467 18.35 -6.81 7.29
CA THR A 467 18.00 -5.38 7.33
C THR A 467 16.56 -5.10 6.91
N ALA A 468 15.79 -6.14 6.59
CA ALA A 468 14.41 -6.02 6.15
C ALA A 468 13.44 -6.27 7.32
N HIS A 469 12.15 -5.99 7.09
CA HIS A 469 11.10 -6.39 8.02
C HIS A 469 10.92 -7.91 8.02
N THR A 470 10.20 -8.42 9.00
CA THR A 470 9.92 -9.85 9.12
C THR A 470 8.41 -10.13 8.97
N THR A 471 8.06 -11.39 8.84
CA THR A 471 6.67 -11.87 8.90
C THR A 471 6.29 -12.36 10.30
N ASN A 472 7.15 -12.18 11.28
CA ASN A 472 6.90 -12.57 12.66
C ASN A 472 5.71 -11.79 13.25
N PRO A 473 4.91 -12.39 14.13
CA PRO A 473 3.86 -11.66 14.85
C PRO A 473 4.48 -10.65 15.82
N VAL A 474 3.66 -9.71 16.27
CA VAL A 474 4.06 -8.72 17.28
C VAL A 474 3.29 -8.90 18.58
N PRO A 475 3.80 -8.42 19.73
CA PRO A 475 3.08 -8.47 21.00
C PRO A 475 1.96 -7.43 21.02
N VAL A 476 0.89 -7.71 21.78
CA VAL A 476 -0.05 -6.71 22.28
C VAL A 476 -0.28 -6.95 23.76
N ILE A 477 -0.09 -5.90 24.58
CA ILE A 477 -0.14 -5.94 26.04
C ILE A 477 -1.07 -4.84 26.50
N LEU A 478 -2.08 -5.16 27.30
CA LEU A 478 -3.00 -4.18 27.88
C LEU A 478 -2.59 -3.90 29.34
N VAL A 479 -1.92 -2.80 29.58
CA VAL A 479 -1.60 -2.33 30.94
C VAL A 479 -2.75 -1.47 31.47
N SER A 480 -3.60 -2.08 32.25
CA SER A 480 -4.81 -1.49 32.82
C SER A 480 -5.15 -2.19 34.14
N GLU A 481 -5.35 -1.44 35.21
CA GLU A 481 -5.85 -2.01 36.46
C GLU A 481 -7.34 -2.40 36.32
N ARG A 482 -8.10 -1.67 35.50
CA ARG A 482 -9.51 -1.95 35.19
C ARG A 482 -9.74 -3.31 34.53
N PHE A 483 -8.77 -3.74 33.69
CA PHE A 483 -8.84 -4.98 32.92
C PHE A 483 -7.74 -6.00 33.26
N LYS A 484 -7.11 -5.87 34.42
CA LYS A 484 -5.97 -6.74 34.82
C LYS A 484 -6.29 -8.24 34.81
N ASN A 485 -7.52 -8.59 35.10
CA ASN A 485 -8.00 -10.00 35.13
C ASN A 485 -8.68 -10.42 33.82
N ALA A 486 -8.73 -9.57 32.80
CA ALA A 486 -9.24 -9.93 31.49
C ALA A 486 -8.26 -10.83 30.74
N THR A 487 -8.68 -11.39 29.63
CA THR A 487 -7.81 -12.05 28.68
C THR A 487 -7.86 -11.31 27.36
N LEU A 488 -6.77 -11.38 26.58
CA LEU A 488 -6.73 -10.88 25.21
C LEU A 488 -6.80 -12.05 24.22
N ARG A 489 -7.57 -11.87 23.16
CA ARG A 489 -7.64 -12.82 22.04
C ARG A 489 -6.56 -12.50 21.03
N PRO A 490 -5.89 -13.49 20.42
CA PRO A 490 -5.02 -13.25 19.26
C PRO A 490 -5.78 -12.55 18.14
N GLY A 491 -5.12 -11.66 17.43
CA GLY A 491 -5.76 -10.84 16.39
C GLY A 491 -4.79 -10.35 15.33
N ARG A 492 -5.16 -9.23 14.73
CA ARG A 492 -4.40 -8.52 13.70
C ARG A 492 -4.43 -7.01 13.98
N LEU A 493 -3.63 -6.23 13.27
CA LEU A 493 -3.52 -4.77 13.52
C LEU A 493 -4.88 -4.05 13.43
N ALA A 494 -5.77 -4.51 12.56
CA ALA A 494 -7.13 -3.99 12.42
C ALA A 494 -8.00 -4.09 13.69
N ASP A 495 -7.60 -4.90 14.66
CA ASP A 495 -8.35 -5.11 15.90
C ASP A 495 -7.98 -4.07 16.98
N VAL A 496 -6.93 -3.27 16.76
CA VAL A 496 -6.42 -2.29 17.75
C VAL A 496 -7.37 -1.11 17.91
N ALA A 497 -7.82 -0.45 16.84
CA ALA A 497 -8.76 0.67 16.97
C ALA A 497 -10.09 0.28 17.64
N PRO A 498 -10.75 -0.85 17.27
CA PRO A 498 -11.92 -1.33 18.02
C PRO A 498 -11.66 -1.59 19.51
N THR A 499 -10.45 -2.05 19.86
CA THR A 499 -10.05 -2.24 21.25
C THR A 499 -9.89 -0.89 21.96
N LEU A 500 -9.25 0.08 21.31
CA LEU A 500 -9.10 1.43 21.88
C LEU A 500 -10.45 2.15 22.03
N THR A 501 -11.39 2.02 21.08
CA THR A 501 -12.74 2.58 21.25
C THR A 501 -13.48 1.95 22.43
N PHE A 502 -13.32 0.63 22.65
CA PHE A 502 -13.86 -0.04 23.83
C PHE A 502 -13.25 0.49 25.14
N LEU A 503 -11.93 0.67 25.21
CA LEU A 503 -11.25 1.23 26.39
C LEU A 503 -11.70 2.68 26.66
N LEU A 504 -11.88 3.48 25.61
CA LEU A 504 -12.37 4.85 25.68
C LEU A 504 -13.86 4.94 26.09
N GLY A 505 -14.61 3.86 26.00
CA GLY A 505 -16.05 3.84 26.27
C GLY A 505 -16.89 4.54 25.19
N ILE A 506 -16.40 4.57 23.94
CA ILE A 506 -17.09 5.15 22.80
C ILE A 506 -17.49 4.07 21.78
N GLU A 507 -18.52 4.34 20.99
CA GLU A 507 -18.96 3.43 19.94
C GLU A 507 -17.96 3.42 18.79
N LYS A 508 -17.59 2.23 18.30
CA LYS A 508 -16.74 2.11 17.10
C LYS A 508 -17.52 2.47 15.83
N SER A 509 -16.84 2.96 14.80
CA SER A 509 -17.44 3.16 13.49
C SER A 509 -17.95 1.83 12.91
N ILE A 510 -19.07 1.88 12.18
CA ILE A 510 -19.59 0.74 11.40
C ILE A 510 -18.58 0.26 10.35
N GLN A 511 -17.68 1.13 9.92
CA GLN A 511 -16.62 0.80 8.96
C GLN A 511 -15.46 0.02 9.58
N MET A 512 -15.34 0.00 10.92
CA MET A 512 -14.36 -0.80 11.64
C MET A 512 -14.82 -2.26 11.69
N THR A 513 -14.28 -3.09 10.79
CA THR A 513 -14.58 -4.53 10.74
C THR A 513 -13.74 -5.35 11.71
N GLY A 514 -12.70 -4.76 12.30
CA GLY A 514 -11.94 -5.35 13.39
C GLY A 514 -12.79 -5.57 14.65
N ARG A 515 -12.29 -6.42 15.53
CA ARG A 515 -12.96 -6.80 16.78
C ARG A 515 -12.21 -6.29 18.00
N ASN A 516 -12.90 -6.07 19.08
CA ASN A 516 -12.29 -5.85 20.38
C ASN A 516 -11.51 -7.10 20.81
N LEU A 517 -10.25 -6.92 21.22
CA LEU A 517 -9.38 -8.00 21.70
C LEU A 517 -9.67 -8.40 23.14
N VAL A 518 -10.26 -7.51 23.96
CA VAL A 518 -10.51 -7.76 25.38
C VAL A 518 -11.68 -8.74 25.54
N ASP A 519 -11.40 -9.85 26.21
CA ASP A 519 -12.40 -10.84 26.61
C ASP A 519 -12.66 -10.72 28.10
N LEU A 520 -13.90 -10.35 28.44
CA LEU A 520 -14.37 -10.31 29.83
C LEU A 520 -14.94 -11.68 30.17
N LYS A 521 -14.26 -12.43 31.00
CA LYS A 521 -14.73 -13.73 31.51
C LYS A 521 -16.03 -13.58 32.30
#